data_2b31f409cdfe3f61f715a8707011e954
#
_entry.id   2b31f409cdfe3f61f715a8707011e954
#
_cell.length_a   1.000
_cell.length_b   1.000
_cell.length_c   1.000
_cell.angle_alpha   90.00
_cell.angle_beta   90.00
_cell.angle_gamma   90.00
#
_symmetry.space_group_name_H-M   'P 1'
#
loop_
_entity.id
_entity.type
_entity.pdbx_description
1 polymer ?
#
loop_
_entity_poly.entity_id
_entity_poly.type
_entity_poly.pdbx_seq_one_letter_code
_entity_poly.pdbx_strand_id
1 'polypeptide(L)'
;MIHRVDRLSENSINPITGNEYDNSWIIFMLTDSLDYRQMSGSNNACAYTIKVSRKQYKNWKMAVGDFIGYCEANKKNAILVMSEENLKSARDHYEGHRYNEPLLRDSEPSVLVHSTPMNSWKQIKSDGMLKSWNMLKTEKAISEEQPIGIWLGDPTDFSDYIMFGGDVTGEIIVNSKQQGKIIMDINTEYLTGARLYFDAERMARDGFLVRDGCHLKVKNMLPLKPYLIWAATWETIGLVSQISTPRIFAEQADKQFQSILQDYNSQ
;
A
#
# COMPACT_ATOMS: atom_id res chain seq x y z
N MET A 1 2.35 -8.31 19.90
CA MET A 1 1.36 -8.19 21.00
C MET A 1 0.41 -7.04 20.68
N ILE A 2 -0.91 -7.19 20.87
CA ILE A 2 -1.90 -6.17 20.48
C ILE A 2 -2.54 -5.61 21.76
N HIS A 3 -2.50 -4.30 21.94
CA HIS A 3 -3.05 -3.59 23.08
C HIS A 3 -4.13 -2.61 22.64
N ARG A 4 -5.18 -2.44 23.44
CA ARG A 4 -6.22 -1.44 23.23
C ARG A 4 -6.07 -0.28 24.20
N VAL A 5 -6.26 0.93 23.70
CA VAL A 5 -6.37 2.15 24.49
C VAL A 5 -7.54 3.00 24.00
N ASP A 6 -8.12 3.84 24.85
CA ASP A 6 -9.20 4.75 24.43
C ASP A 6 -8.65 5.96 23.65
N ARG A 7 -7.43 6.39 23.98
CA ARG A 7 -6.71 7.50 23.32
C ARG A 7 -5.20 7.32 23.44
N LEU A 8 -4.47 7.94 22.54
CA LEU A 8 -3.01 8.08 22.69
C LEU A 8 -2.65 9.16 23.71
N SER A 9 -1.47 9.05 24.30
CA SER A 9 -0.88 10.13 25.10
C SER A 9 -0.50 11.31 24.21
N GLU A 10 -0.59 12.53 24.74
CA GLU A 10 -0.25 13.76 23.98
C GLU A 10 1.25 13.92 23.72
N ASN A 11 2.10 13.16 24.38
CA ASN A 11 3.55 13.37 24.45
C ASN A 11 4.39 12.35 23.67
N SER A 12 3.91 11.78 22.61
CA SER A 12 4.65 10.77 21.80
C SER A 12 5.12 9.54 22.62
N ILE A 13 4.61 9.38 23.84
CA ILE A 13 4.96 8.28 24.72
C ILE A 13 4.00 7.11 24.48
N ASN A 14 4.57 5.96 24.25
CA ASN A 14 3.83 4.72 24.12
C ASN A 14 3.13 4.40 25.47
N PRO A 15 1.80 4.35 25.52
CA PRO A 15 1.06 4.15 26.76
C PRO A 15 1.26 2.76 27.37
N ILE A 16 1.87 1.84 26.65
CA ILE A 16 2.13 0.47 27.12
C ILE A 16 3.51 0.35 27.77
N THR A 17 4.52 0.97 27.16
CA THR A 17 5.92 0.86 27.62
C THR A 17 6.36 2.02 28.51
N GLY A 18 5.67 3.16 28.44
CA GLY A 18 6.08 4.41 29.10
C GLY A 18 7.28 5.10 28.43
N ASN A 19 7.78 4.61 27.29
CA ASN A 19 8.90 5.17 26.54
C ASN A 19 8.42 5.76 25.22
N GLU A 20 9.32 6.40 24.47
CA GLU A 20 9.05 6.78 23.07
C GLU A 20 8.77 5.54 22.22
N TYR A 21 8.03 5.73 21.11
CA TYR A 21 7.78 4.65 20.16
C TYR A 21 9.08 4.31 19.40
N ASP A 22 9.32 3.04 19.23
CA ASP A 22 10.31 2.52 18.31
C ASP A 22 9.63 1.92 17.04
N ASN A 23 10.44 1.52 16.07
CA ASN A 23 9.98 1.00 14.77
C ASN A 23 9.27 -0.37 14.85
N SER A 24 9.18 -0.98 16.04
CA SER A 24 8.47 -2.25 16.24
C SER A 24 6.97 -2.07 16.43
N TRP A 25 6.51 -0.84 16.70
CA TRP A 25 5.11 -0.52 16.96
C TRP A 25 4.39 -0.02 15.72
N ILE A 26 3.13 -0.45 15.59
CA ILE A 26 2.17 0.06 14.60
C ILE A 26 0.86 0.42 15.31
N ILE A 27 0.22 1.49 14.87
CA ILE A 27 -1.01 2.00 15.50
C ILE A 27 -2.17 1.90 14.51
N PHE A 28 -3.31 1.42 14.97
CA PHE A 28 -4.58 1.56 14.27
C PHE A 28 -5.48 2.49 15.06
N MET A 29 -5.94 3.56 14.43
CA MET A 29 -6.81 4.56 15.05
C MET A 29 -8.16 4.61 14.34
N LEU A 30 -9.23 4.28 15.07
CA LEU A 30 -10.58 4.48 14.60
C LEU A 30 -11.02 5.92 14.96
N THR A 31 -11.47 6.67 13.95
CA THR A 31 -11.83 8.09 14.09
C THR A 31 -13.24 8.37 13.58
N ASP A 32 -13.76 9.55 13.87
CA ASP A 32 -15.00 10.09 13.31
C ASP A 32 -14.75 11.23 12.30
N SER A 33 -13.53 11.37 11.79
CA SER A 33 -13.20 12.38 10.77
C SER A 33 -14.09 12.24 9.54
N LEU A 34 -14.40 13.37 8.92
CA LEU A 34 -15.12 13.43 7.64
C LEU A 34 -14.18 13.71 6.46
N ASP A 35 -12.90 13.95 6.72
CA ASP A 35 -11.94 14.39 5.70
C ASP A 35 -11.36 13.25 4.88
N TYR A 36 -11.40 12.02 5.39
CA TYR A 36 -10.85 10.85 4.73
C TYR A 36 -11.62 9.58 5.10
N ARG A 37 -11.52 8.56 4.27
CA ARG A 37 -12.01 7.21 4.55
C ARG A 37 -10.97 6.40 5.33
N GLN A 38 -9.77 6.33 4.78
CA GLN A 38 -8.60 5.65 5.31
C GLN A 38 -7.37 6.49 4.95
N MET A 39 -6.41 6.53 5.85
CA MET A 39 -5.08 7.11 5.60
C MET A 39 -4.04 6.39 6.45
N SER A 40 -2.81 6.42 6.01
CA SER A 40 -1.69 5.84 6.75
C SER A 40 -0.45 6.73 6.62
N GLY A 41 0.43 6.62 7.59
CA GLY A 41 1.69 7.33 7.59
C GLY A 41 2.28 7.43 8.99
N SER A 42 3.53 7.82 9.08
CA SER A 42 4.16 8.22 10.33
C SER A 42 4.03 9.74 10.51
N ASN A 43 3.89 10.17 11.73
CA ASN A 43 4.13 11.56 12.10
C ASN A 43 5.35 11.61 13.04
N ASN A 44 5.97 12.77 13.17
CA ASN A 44 7.21 12.98 13.93
C ASN A 44 7.09 12.62 15.43
N ALA A 45 5.92 12.21 15.88
CA ALA A 45 5.61 12.05 17.29
C ALA A 45 5.13 10.63 17.65
N CYS A 46 4.81 9.78 16.67
CA CYS A 46 4.22 8.46 16.92
C CYS A 46 4.74 7.41 15.95
N ALA A 47 4.52 6.14 16.27
CA ALA A 47 4.71 5.03 15.35
C ALA A 47 3.84 5.18 14.09
N TYR A 48 4.15 4.42 13.05
CA TYR A 48 3.32 4.34 11.86
C TYR A 48 1.86 4.08 12.23
N THR A 49 0.98 4.93 11.74
CA THR A 49 -0.42 4.95 12.15
C THR A 49 -1.34 4.77 10.94
N ILE A 50 -2.20 3.77 11.01
CA ILE A 50 -3.35 3.60 10.11
C ILE A 50 -4.56 4.28 10.78
N LYS A 51 -5.15 5.26 10.11
CA LYS A 51 -6.36 5.96 10.57
C LYS A 51 -7.53 5.59 9.67
N VAL A 52 -8.63 5.14 10.28
CA VAL A 52 -9.84 4.74 9.56
C VAL A 52 -11.03 5.52 10.12
N SER A 53 -11.77 6.17 9.22
CA SER A 53 -12.96 6.91 9.61
C SER A 53 -14.17 5.97 9.70
N ARG A 54 -14.75 5.86 10.89
CA ARG A 54 -15.99 5.12 11.11
C ARG A 54 -17.18 5.71 10.34
N LYS A 55 -17.19 7.02 10.13
CA LYS A 55 -18.27 7.72 9.41
C LYS A 55 -18.13 7.64 7.90
N GLN A 56 -16.92 7.69 7.37
CA GLN A 56 -16.65 7.70 5.92
C GLN A 56 -16.40 6.33 5.32
N TYR A 57 -15.95 5.35 6.13
CA TYR A 57 -15.64 4.01 5.67
C TYR A 57 -16.58 2.97 6.29
N LYS A 58 -17.60 2.55 5.56
CA LYS A 58 -18.63 1.60 6.04
C LYS A 58 -18.03 0.27 6.52
N ASN A 59 -16.94 -0.17 5.89
CA ASN A 59 -16.27 -1.44 6.21
C ASN A 59 -15.18 -1.31 7.28
N TRP A 60 -15.24 -0.28 8.14
CA TRP A 60 -14.27 -0.06 9.21
C TRP A 60 -14.07 -1.28 10.12
N LYS A 61 -15.11 -2.07 10.34
CA LYS A 61 -15.03 -3.29 11.18
C LYS A 61 -14.12 -4.33 10.53
N MET A 62 -14.21 -4.50 9.21
CA MET A 62 -13.31 -5.36 8.46
C MET A 62 -11.87 -4.84 8.52
N ALA A 63 -11.65 -3.53 8.39
CA ALA A 63 -10.32 -2.94 8.50
C ALA A 63 -9.67 -3.20 9.88
N VAL A 64 -10.45 -3.13 10.97
CA VAL A 64 -9.96 -3.49 12.31
C VAL A 64 -9.56 -4.97 12.37
N GLY A 65 -10.40 -5.86 11.85
CA GLY A 65 -10.12 -7.30 11.80
C GLY A 65 -8.88 -7.64 10.97
N ASP A 66 -8.75 -7.03 9.78
CA ASP A 66 -7.57 -7.18 8.92
C ASP A 66 -6.29 -6.74 9.63
N PHE A 67 -6.33 -5.58 10.30
CA PHE A 67 -5.18 -5.09 11.06
C PHE A 67 -4.79 -6.06 12.17
N ILE A 68 -5.75 -6.57 12.94
CA ILE A 68 -5.50 -7.55 14.00
C ILE A 68 -4.86 -8.81 13.41
N GLY A 69 -5.48 -9.40 12.39
CA GLY A 69 -4.96 -10.62 11.75
C GLY A 69 -3.58 -10.44 11.15
N TYR A 70 -3.33 -9.29 10.52
CA TYR A 70 -2.01 -8.93 9.99
C TYR A 70 -0.95 -8.83 11.11
N CYS A 71 -1.27 -8.14 12.20
CA CYS A 71 -0.35 -7.97 13.32
C CYS A 71 -0.03 -9.29 14.02
N GLU A 72 -1.01 -10.17 14.18
CA GLU A 72 -0.83 -11.51 14.76
C GLU A 72 0.07 -12.38 13.87
N ALA A 73 -0.23 -12.44 12.57
CA ALA A 73 0.54 -13.23 11.61
C ALA A 73 2.01 -12.78 11.49
N ASN A 74 2.25 -11.47 11.60
CA ASN A 74 3.59 -10.88 11.52
C ASN A 74 4.23 -10.61 12.89
N LYS A 75 3.62 -11.06 14.00
CA LYS A 75 4.11 -10.89 15.38
C LYS A 75 4.44 -9.44 15.74
N LYS A 76 3.62 -8.49 15.25
CA LYS A 76 3.82 -7.05 15.48
C LYS A 76 3.37 -6.63 16.88
N ASN A 77 4.03 -5.62 17.42
CA ASN A 77 3.51 -4.87 18.53
C ASN A 77 2.54 -3.81 17.99
N ALA A 78 1.31 -3.81 18.50
CA ALA A 78 0.26 -2.95 17.97
C ALA A 78 -0.59 -2.30 19.04
N ILE A 79 -1.04 -1.08 18.75
CA ILE A 79 -2.01 -0.36 19.59
C ILE A 79 -3.28 -0.12 18.76
N LEU A 80 -4.41 -0.53 19.31
CA LEU A 80 -5.74 -0.21 18.82
C LEU A 80 -6.29 0.98 19.60
N VAL A 81 -6.45 2.11 18.94
CA VAL A 81 -7.03 3.33 19.54
C VAL A 81 -8.51 3.37 19.21
N MET A 82 -9.33 2.83 20.12
CA MET A 82 -10.79 2.77 19.99
C MET A 82 -11.44 2.35 21.30
N SER A 83 -12.76 2.57 21.43
CA SER A 83 -13.52 2.06 22.59
C SER A 83 -13.62 0.54 22.59
N GLU A 84 -13.84 -0.05 23.77
CA GLU A 84 -14.07 -1.48 23.91
C GLU A 84 -15.30 -1.96 23.12
N GLU A 85 -16.35 -1.15 23.08
CA GLU A 85 -17.56 -1.44 22.31
C GLU A 85 -17.27 -1.56 20.81
N ASN A 86 -16.47 -0.63 20.25
CA ASN A 86 -16.08 -0.68 18.85
C ASN A 86 -15.22 -1.90 18.55
N LEU A 87 -14.26 -2.24 19.42
CA LEU A 87 -13.44 -3.43 19.26
C LEU A 87 -14.28 -4.71 19.28
N LYS A 88 -15.21 -4.83 20.24
CA LYS A 88 -16.14 -5.97 20.31
C LYS A 88 -16.97 -6.05 19.03
N SER A 89 -17.58 -4.94 18.61
CA SER A 89 -18.39 -4.90 17.39
C SER A 89 -17.60 -5.28 16.13
N ALA A 90 -16.31 -4.93 16.06
CA ALA A 90 -15.46 -5.34 14.95
C ALA A 90 -15.15 -6.85 15.00
N ARG A 91 -14.82 -7.39 16.16
CA ARG A 91 -14.56 -8.82 16.35
C ARG A 91 -15.77 -9.68 15.99
N ASP A 92 -16.95 -9.31 16.48
CA ASP A 92 -18.20 -10.01 16.21
C ASP A 92 -18.53 -10.01 14.69
N HIS A 93 -18.20 -8.91 14.00
CA HIS A 93 -18.42 -8.77 12.55
C HIS A 93 -17.39 -9.55 11.73
N TYR A 94 -16.15 -9.63 12.21
CA TYR A 94 -15.03 -10.26 11.50
C TYR A 94 -14.98 -11.78 11.67
N GLU A 95 -15.89 -12.36 12.46
CA GLU A 95 -15.96 -13.80 12.65
C GLU A 95 -16.14 -14.52 11.31
N GLY A 96 -15.21 -15.42 10.99
CA GLY A 96 -15.19 -16.15 9.72
C GLY A 96 -14.46 -15.46 8.57
N HIS A 97 -14.13 -14.20 8.66
CA HIS A 97 -13.32 -13.49 7.65
C HIS A 97 -11.82 -13.56 7.99
N ARG A 98 -10.98 -13.32 6.99
CA ARG A 98 -9.53 -13.34 7.16
C ARG A 98 -8.86 -12.22 6.37
N TYR A 99 -7.77 -11.65 6.93
CA TYR A 99 -6.97 -10.61 6.26
C TYR A 99 -6.36 -11.07 4.92
N ASN A 100 -6.28 -12.36 4.69
CA ASN A 100 -5.79 -13.00 3.45
C ASN A 100 -6.86 -13.88 2.77
N GLU A 101 -8.15 -13.59 2.98
CA GLU A 101 -9.22 -14.36 2.35
C GLU A 101 -9.13 -14.31 0.81
N PRO A 102 -9.47 -15.43 0.10
CA PRO A 102 -9.34 -15.53 -1.35
C PRO A 102 -10.53 -14.90 -2.09
N LEU A 103 -10.96 -13.74 -1.63
CA LEU A 103 -12.05 -12.97 -2.22
C LEU A 103 -11.67 -11.49 -2.25
N LEU A 104 -12.01 -10.84 -3.36
CA LEU A 104 -12.02 -9.38 -3.41
C LEU A 104 -13.33 -8.90 -2.80
N ARG A 105 -13.25 -7.92 -1.91
CA ARG A 105 -14.43 -7.37 -1.24
C ARG A 105 -14.99 -6.20 -2.06
N ASP A 106 -16.30 -5.95 -1.98
CA ASP A 106 -16.99 -4.87 -2.70
C ASP A 106 -16.38 -3.47 -2.48
N SER A 107 -15.72 -3.27 -1.34
CA SER A 107 -15.07 -1.99 -1.02
C SER A 107 -13.64 -1.85 -1.55
N GLU A 108 -13.08 -2.94 -2.09
CA GLU A 108 -11.72 -2.99 -2.60
C GLU A 108 -11.68 -2.70 -4.11
N PRO A 109 -10.61 -2.08 -4.62
CA PRO A 109 -10.49 -1.80 -6.05
C PRO A 109 -10.30 -3.10 -6.83
N SER A 110 -10.97 -3.23 -7.97
CA SER A 110 -10.80 -4.37 -8.90
C SER A 110 -9.46 -4.36 -9.62
N VAL A 111 -8.76 -3.22 -9.60
CA VAL A 111 -7.45 -3.04 -10.22
C VAL A 111 -6.49 -2.46 -9.22
N LEU A 112 -5.32 -3.08 -9.11
CA LEU A 112 -4.20 -2.59 -8.30
C LEU A 112 -3.12 -2.01 -9.18
N VAL A 113 -2.53 -0.89 -8.76
CA VAL A 113 -1.52 -0.17 -9.55
C VAL A 113 -0.18 -0.18 -8.82
N HIS A 114 0.89 -0.47 -9.56
CA HIS A 114 2.26 -0.38 -9.08
C HIS A 114 3.12 0.41 -10.06
N SER A 115 3.84 1.43 -9.57
CA SER A 115 4.74 2.23 -10.40
C SER A 115 6.19 1.89 -10.10
N THR A 116 7.02 1.86 -11.15
CA THR A 116 8.42 1.48 -11.04
C THR A 116 9.28 2.26 -12.03
N PRO A 117 10.56 2.57 -11.73
CA PRO A 117 11.48 3.16 -12.71
C PRO A 117 11.62 2.32 -13.97
N MET A 118 11.89 2.97 -15.13
CA MET A 118 11.97 2.29 -16.42
C MET A 118 13.03 1.16 -16.45
N ASN A 119 14.17 1.36 -15.81
CA ASN A 119 15.20 0.31 -15.73
C ASN A 119 14.73 -0.90 -14.92
N SER A 120 14.03 -0.67 -13.81
CA SER A 120 13.42 -1.74 -13.03
C SER A 120 12.33 -2.47 -13.83
N TRP A 121 11.52 -1.73 -14.61
CA TRP A 121 10.52 -2.33 -15.50
C TRP A 121 11.13 -3.28 -16.53
N LYS A 122 12.25 -2.90 -17.16
CA LYS A 122 12.96 -3.77 -18.10
C LYS A 122 13.34 -5.10 -17.44
N GLN A 123 13.85 -5.06 -16.23
CA GLN A 123 14.22 -6.26 -15.46
C GLN A 123 12.98 -7.08 -15.06
N ILE A 124 11.97 -6.44 -14.50
CA ILE A 124 10.69 -7.08 -14.11
C ILE A 124 10.07 -7.81 -15.31
N LYS A 125 10.09 -7.17 -16.49
CA LYS A 125 9.57 -7.75 -17.73
C LYS A 125 10.39 -8.96 -18.20
N SER A 126 11.71 -8.90 -18.06
CA SER A 126 12.62 -10.01 -18.39
C SER A 126 12.43 -11.19 -17.44
N ASP A 127 12.30 -10.92 -16.13
CA ASP A 127 12.11 -11.95 -15.12
C ASP A 127 10.69 -12.52 -15.11
N GLY A 128 9.73 -11.81 -15.70
CA GLY A 128 8.31 -12.14 -15.63
C GLY A 128 7.71 -12.01 -14.21
N MET A 129 8.38 -11.28 -13.32
CA MET A 129 8.11 -11.30 -11.88
C MET A 129 8.31 -9.91 -11.26
N LEU A 130 7.33 -9.44 -10.48
CA LEU A 130 7.48 -8.32 -9.58
C LEU A 130 7.92 -8.85 -8.20
N LYS A 131 8.94 -8.25 -7.60
CA LYS A 131 9.54 -8.73 -6.34
C LYS A 131 9.55 -7.62 -5.30
N SER A 132 9.38 -7.98 -4.03
CA SER A 132 9.55 -7.08 -2.90
C SER A 132 11.00 -6.61 -2.77
N TRP A 133 11.22 -5.52 -2.03
CA TRP A 133 12.56 -4.98 -1.83
C TRP A 133 13.51 -5.99 -1.17
N ASN A 134 13.05 -6.72 -0.15
CA ASN A 134 13.85 -7.72 0.56
C ASN A 134 14.23 -8.91 -0.34
N MET A 135 13.34 -9.32 -1.25
CA MET A 135 13.66 -10.33 -2.27
C MET A 135 14.78 -9.84 -3.19
N LEU A 136 14.66 -8.63 -3.75
CA LEU A 136 15.68 -8.03 -4.61
C LEU A 136 17.02 -7.87 -3.89
N LYS A 137 16.99 -7.49 -2.60
CA LYS A 137 18.21 -7.36 -1.79
C LYS A 137 18.88 -8.72 -1.55
N THR A 138 18.10 -9.74 -1.26
CA THR A 138 18.60 -11.13 -1.08
C THR A 138 19.23 -11.67 -2.35
N GLU A 139 18.67 -11.37 -3.50
CA GLU A 139 19.19 -11.75 -4.83
C GLU A 139 20.37 -10.86 -5.27
N LYS A 140 20.75 -9.85 -4.49
CA LYS A 140 21.77 -8.83 -4.84
C LYS A 140 21.45 -8.08 -6.14
N ALA A 141 20.16 -7.97 -6.48
CA ALA A 141 19.69 -7.28 -7.67
C ALA A 141 19.66 -5.76 -7.51
N ILE A 142 19.73 -5.25 -6.28
CA ILE A 142 19.76 -3.83 -5.93
C ILE A 142 20.88 -3.52 -4.94
N SER A 143 21.43 -2.31 -5.02
CA SER A 143 22.51 -1.82 -4.15
C SER A 143 22.02 -0.93 -3.00
N GLU A 144 20.83 -0.34 -3.11
CA GLU A 144 20.28 0.55 -2.11
C GLU A 144 20.27 -0.09 -0.72
N GLU A 145 20.62 0.68 0.31
CA GLU A 145 20.66 0.18 1.69
C GLU A 145 19.27 -0.05 2.27
N GLN A 146 18.31 0.80 1.89
CA GLN A 146 16.93 0.72 2.35
C GLN A 146 15.94 1.19 1.28
N PRO A 147 14.68 0.70 1.31
CA PRO A 147 13.65 1.17 0.41
C PRO A 147 13.23 2.61 0.76
N ILE A 148 12.78 3.35 -0.24
CA ILE A 148 12.34 4.73 -0.06
C ILE A 148 11.16 4.87 0.92
N GLY A 149 10.33 3.87 1.06
CA GLY A 149 9.24 3.86 2.03
C GLY A 149 9.70 4.08 3.47
N ILE A 150 10.90 3.60 3.83
CA ILE A 150 11.50 3.86 5.15
C ILE A 150 11.75 5.36 5.37
N TRP A 151 12.11 6.11 4.33
CA TRP A 151 12.24 7.58 4.43
C TRP A 151 10.91 8.28 4.65
N LEU A 152 9.81 7.64 4.20
CA LEU A 152 8.44 8.09 4.44
C LEU A 152 7.88 7.60 5.79
N GLY A 153 8.68 6.81 6.53
CA GLY A 153 8.31 6.27 7.83
C GLY A 153 7.49 4.98 7.77
N ASP A 154 7.53 4.27 6.64
CA ASP A 154 6.88 2.97 6.53
C ASP A 154 7.44 1.96 7.53
N PRO A 155 6.63 1.01 8.03
CA PRO A 155 7.11 -0.09 8.84
C PRO A 155 8.16 -0.93 8.11
N THR A 156 9.16 -1.41 8.83
CA THR A 156 10.28 -2.18 8.24
C THR A 156 9.84 -3.44 7.50
N ASP A 157 8.75 -4.08 7.94
CA ASP A 157 8.18 -5.26 7.30
C ASP A 157 7.49 -4.96 5.96
N PHE A 158 7.19 -3.68 5.64
CA PHE A 158 6.69 -3.33 4.30
C PHE A 158 7.71 -3.64 3.20
N SER A 159 8.99 -3.75 3.55
CA SER A 159 10.05 -4.21 2.64
C SER A 159 9.88 -5.66 2.15
N ASP A 160 9.09 -6.48 2.86
CA ASP A 160 8.71 -7.84 2.44
C ASP A 160 7.53 -7.85 1.46
N TYR A 161 6.90 -6.70 1.23
CA TYR A 161 5.70 -6.61 0.43
C TYR A 161 5.88 -5.75 -0.81
N ILE A 162 5.13 -6.10 -1.85
CA ILE A 162 4.85 -5.27 -3.00
C ILE A 162 3.64 -4.41 -2.64
N MET A 163 3.84 -3.10 -2.60
CA MET A 163 2.79 -2.12 -2.28
C MET A 163 2.11 -1.65 -3.56
N PHE A 164 0.82 -1.39 -3.46
CA PHE A 164 0.01 -0.87 -4.56
C PHE A 164 -0.65 0.44 -4.15
N GLY A 165 -0.75 1.36 -5.10
CA GLY A 165 -1.45 2.64 -4.95
C GLY A 165 -2.25 2.95 -6.21
N GLY A 166 -3.48 3.46 -6.06
CA GLY A 166 -4.38 3.73 -7.19
C GLY A 166 -4.33 5.16 -7.71
N ASP A 167 -3.61 6.05 -7.04
CA ASP A 167 -3.48 7.46 -7.38
C ASP A 167 -2.07 7.80 -7.92
N VAL A 168 -1.66 9.06 -7.80
CA VAL A 168 -0.34 9.55 -8.20
C VAL A 168 0.80 9.12 -7.26
N THR A 169 0.51 8.47 -6.15
CA THR A 169 1.51 8.12 -5.11
C THR A 169 2.67 7.29 -5.66
N GLY A 170 2.38 6.34 -6.54
CA GLY A 170 3.42 5.51 -7.16
C GLY A 170 4.44 6.34 -7.95
N GLU A 171 3.99 7.34 -8.70
CA GLU A 171 4.86 8.23 -9.48
C GLU A 171 5.66 9.18 -8.58
N ILE A 172 5.08 9.63 -7.46
CA ILE A 172 5.79 10.39 -6.42
C ILE A 172 6.96 9.58 -5.86
N ILE A 173 6.74 8.29 -5.60
CA ILE A 173 7.78 7.38 -5.11
C ILE A 173 8.88 7.19 -6.17
N VAL A 174 8.53 7.00 -7.44
CA VAL A 174 9.50 6.89 -8.54
C VAL A 174 10.32 8.17 -8.68
N ASN A 175 9.67 9.35 -8.65
CA ASN A 175 10.35 10.65 -8.71
C ASN A 175 11.30 10.83 -7.52
N SER A 176 10.81 10.60 -6.31
CA SER A 176 11.61 10.70 -5.08
C SER A 176 12.85 9.80 -5.11
N LYS A 177 12.71 8.57 -5.62
CA LYS A 177 13.82 7.64 -5.79
C LYS A 177 14.87 8.18 -6.78
N GLN A 178 14.45 8.75 -7.89
CA GLN A 178 15.36 9.35 -8.89
C GLN A 178 16.11 10.56 -8.34
N GLN A 179 15.44 11.39 -7.53
CA GLN A 179 16.01 12.60 -6.95
C GLN A 179 16.86 12.34 -5.69
N GLY A 180 16.82 11.12 -5.13
CA GLY A 180 17.49 10.79 -3.86
C GLY A 180 16.95 11.56 -2.65
N LYS A 181 15.73 12.08 -2.73
CA LYS A 181 15.03 12.81 -1.65
C LYS A 181 13.53 12.74 -1.83
N ILE A 182 12.77 12.97 -0.75
CA ILE A 182 11.30 12.98 -0.81
C ILE A 182 10.81 14.19 -1.61
N ILE A 183 10.05 13.93 -2.67
CA ILE A 183 9.39 14.92 -3.52
C ILE A 183 7.88 14.66 -3.46
N MET A 184 7.14 15.53 -2.77
CA MET A 184 5.68 15.42 -2.64
C MET A 184 4.93 16.24 -3.68
N ASP A 185 5.61 17.14 -4.39
CA ASP A 185 5.00 17.94 -5.45
C ASP A 185 4.76 17.12 -6.71
N ILE A 186 3.49 16.92 -7.00
CA ILE A 186 3.01 16.15 -8.16
C ILE A 186 3.24 16.81 -9.51
N ASN A 187 3.75 18.06 -9.53
CA ASN A 187 4.07 18.81 -10.73
C ASN A 187 5.60 18.91 -10.98
N THR A 188 6.42 18.35 -10.12
CA THR A 188 7.87 18.28 -10.34
C THR A 188 8.18 17.28 -11.45
N GLU A 189 8.88 17.71 -12.49
CA GLU A 189 9.26 16.84 -13.63
C GLU A 189 10.21 15.72 -13.19
N TYR A 190 10.06 14.56 -13.82
CA TYR A 190 10.89 13.39 -13.61
C TYR A 190 10.96 12.54 -14.91
N LEU A 191 11.87 11.59 -14.96
CA LEU A 191 11.87 10.56 -15.98
C LEU A 191 10.81 9.51 -15.67
N THR A 192 9.74 9.47 -16.43
CA THR A 192 8.64 8.52 -16.20
C THR A 192 9.13 7.07 -16.26
N GLY A 193 8.57 6.25 -15.42
CA GLY A 193 8.78 4.82 -15.38
C GLY A 193 7.71 4.03 -16.13
N ALA A 194 7.31 2.92 -15.53
CA ALA A 194 6.15 2.15 -15.94
C ALA A 194 5.12 2.13 -14.81
N ARG A 195 3.84 2.28 -15.20
CA ARG A 195 2.67 2.15 -14.34
C ARG A 195 1.94 0.87 -14.71
N LEU A 196 1.91 -0.09 -13.78
CA LEU A 196 1.48 -1.46 -13.99
C LEU A 196 0.10 -1.66 -13.38
N TYR A 197 -0.85 -2.20 -14.14
CA TYR A 197 -2.24 -2.44 -13.73
C TYR A 197 -2.49 -3.93 -13.58
N PHE A 198 -2.89 -4.36 -12.40
CA PHE A 198 -3.07 -5.76 -12.04
C PHE A 198 -4.53 -6.09 -11.74
N ASP A 199 -4.96 -7.30 -12.11
CA ASP A 199 -6.25 -7.89 -11.81
C ASP A 199 -6.31 -8.29 -10.32
N ALA A 200 -6.91 -7.43 -9.49
CA ALA A 200 -7.01 -7.65 -8.06
C ALA A 200 -7.92 -8.84 -7.72
N GLU A 201 -8.97 -9.09 -8.51
CA GLU A 201 -9.90 -10.20 -8.27
C GLU A 201 -9.18 -11.54 -8.45
N ARG A 202 -8.41 -11.68 -9.53
CA ARG A 202 -7.62 -12.89 -9.77
C ARG A 202 -6.54 -13.06 -8.71
N MET A 203 -5.86 -11.97 -8.32
CA MET A 203 -4.85 -12.01 -7.25
C MET A 203 -5.46 -12.42 -5.90
N ALA A 204 -6.67 -11.96 -5.57
CA ALA A 204 -7.37 -12.34 -4.35
C ALA A 204 -7.73 -13.83 -4.38
N ARG A 205 -8.35 -14.30 -5.46
CA ARG A 205 -8.76 -15.70 -5.66
C ARG A 205 -7.59 -16.67 -5.53
N ASP A 206 -6.43 -16.29 -6.05
CA ASP A 206 -5.22 -17.11 -6.00
C ASP A 206 -4.42 -16.93 -4.69
N GLY A 207 -4.95 -16.16 -3.72
CA GLY A 207 -4.41 -16.04 -2.37
C GLY A 207 -3.19 -15.12 -2.23
N PHE A 208 -2.92 -14.22 -3.21
CA PHE A 208 -1.78 -13.30 -3.15
C PHE A 208 -2.03 -12.07 -2.26
N LEU A 209 -3.30 -11.66 -2.09
CA LEU A 209 -3.59 -10.41 -1.40
C LEU A 209 -3.50 -10.54 0.12
N VAL A 210 -2.79 -9.62 0.71
CA VAL A 210 -2.68 -9.42 2.16
C VAL A 210 -3.21 -8.03 2.49
N ARG A 211 -4.02 -7.96 3.54
CA ARG A 211 -4.66 -6.74 4.05
C ARG A 211 -4.09 -6.40 5.41
N ASP A 212 -3.90 -5.11 5.68
CA ASP A 212 -3.45 -4.63 7.01
C ASP A 212 -4.41 -3.61 7.62
N GLY A 213 -5.62 -3.52 7.06
CA GLY A 213 -6.64 -2.56 7.48
C GLY A 213 -6.64 -1.24 6.69
N CYS A 214 -5.64 -1.02 5.84
CA CYS A 214 -5.56 0.14 4.94
C CYS A 214 -5.08 -0.24 3.54
N HIS A 215 -4.08 -1.10 3.44
CA HIS A 215 -3.43 -1.45 2.18
C HIS A 215 -3.81 -2.85 1.70
N LEU A 216 -3.82 -2.98 0.37
CA LEU A 216 -3.74 -4.25 -0.32
C LEU A 216 -2.29 -4.42 -0.80
N LYS A 217 -1.68 -5.53 -0.46
CA LYS A 217 -0.26 -5.79 -0.75
C LYS A 217 0.00 -7.27 -1.01
N VAL A 218 1.13 -7.58 -1.65
CA VAL A 218 1.54 -8.94 -1.96
C VAL A 218 2.86 -9.25 -1.28
N LYS A 219 2.96 -10.39 -0.61
CA LYS A 219 4.18 -10.78 0.08
C LYS A 219 5.20 -11.35 -0.91
N ASN A 220 6.43 -10.93 -0.78
CA ASN A 220 7.62 -11.38 -1.50
C ASN A 220 7.57 -11.16 -3.02
N MET A 221 6.74 -11.86 -3.77
CA MET A 221 6.76 -11.84 -5.22
C MET A 221 5.38 -12.02 -5.86
N LEU A 222 5.21 -11.47 -7.06
CA LEU A 222 4.02 -11.61 -7.88
C LEU A 222 4.43 -11.89 -9.33
N PRO A 223 4.04 -13.03 -9.93
CA PRO A 223 4.21 -13.25 -11.37
C PRO A 223 3.45 -12.19 -12.17
N LEU A 224 4.04 -11.73 -13.29
CA LEU A 224 3.31 -10.83 -14.18
C LEU A 224 2.10 -11.54 -14.79
N LYS A 225 2.30 -12.74 -15.33
CA LYS A 225 1.19 -13.57 -15.84
C LYS A 225 0.67 -14.49 -14.73
N PRO A 226 -0.63 -14.60 -14.55
CA PRO A 226 -1.71 -14.04 -15.37
C PRO A 226 -2.31 -12.72 -14.84
N TYR A 227 -1.64 -12.00 -13.94
CA TYR A 227 -2.23 -10.91 -13.15
C TYR A 227 -2.05 -9.52 -13.78
N LEU A 228 -0.98 -9.28 -14.54
CA LEU A 228 -0.77 -7.99 -15.21
C LEU A 228 -1.73 -7.85 -16.39
N ILE A 229 -2.64 -6.86 -16.30
CA ILE A 229 -3.56 -6.50 -17.39
C ILE A 229 -2.82 -5.66 -18.42
N TRP A 230 -2.12 -4.62 -17.96
CA TRP A 230 -1.44 -3.68 -18.83
C TRP A 230 -0.29 -2.95 -18.14
N ALA A 231 0.66 -2.45 -18.94
CA ALA A 231 1.78 -1.64 -18.49
C ALA A 231 1.83 -0.35 -19.30
N ALA A 232 1.58 0.79 -18.66
CA ALA A 232 1.74 2.11 -19.24
C ALA A 232 3.21 2.54 -19.17
N THR A 233 3.76 2.99 -20.30
CA THR A 233 5.03 3.70 -20.40
C THR A 233 4.80 4.97 -21.20
N TRP A 234 5.75 5.90 -21.20
CA TRP A 234 5.62 7.13 -21.97
C TRP A 234 5.32 6.87 -23.47
N GLU A 235 5.93 5.82 -24.06
CA GLU A 235 5.66 5.43 -25.46
C GLU A 235 4.24 4.89 -25.63
N THR A 236 3.80 4.00 -24.74
CA THR A 236 2.49 3.33 -24.88
C THR A 236 1.31 4.29 -24.67
N ILE A 237 1.51 5.37 -23.92
CA ILE A 237 0.48 6.41 -23.73
C ILE A 237 0.65 7.61 -24.67
N GLY A 238 1.63 7.57 -25.59
CA GLY A 238 1.81 8.59 -26.62
C GLY A 238 2.36 9.93 -26.12
N LEU A 239 3.12 9.95 -25.04
CA LEU A 239 3.87 11.15 -24.64
C LEU A 239 5.01 11.41 -25.61
N VAL A 240 5.23 12.68 -25.91
CA VAL A 240 6.33 13.11 -26.83
C VAL A 240 7.72 12.99 -26.21
N SER A 241 7.80 12.83 -24.90
CA SER A 241 9.03 12.73 -24.10
C SER A 241 8.85 11.82 -22.93
N GLN A 242 9.94 11.17 -22.50
CA GLN A 242 9.96 10.45 -21.21
C GLN A 242 9.88 11.40 -20.02
N ILE A 243 10.19 12.69 -20.17
CA ILE A 243 10.06 13.69 -19.11
C ILE A 243 8.61 14.13 -19.00
N SER A 244 8.04 14.00 -17.80
CA SER A 244 6.67 14.44 -17.48
C SER A 244 6.56 14.71 -16.00
N THR A 245 5.39 15.10 -15.53
CA THR A 245 5.10 15.21 -14.10
C THR A 245 4.33 13.98 -13.60
N PRO A 246 4.42 13.63 -12.30
CA PRO A 246 3.63 12.56 -11.70
C PRO A 246 2.14 12.65 -12.06
N ARG A 247 1.56 13.85 -11.97
CA ARG A 247 0.14 14.09 -12.31
C ARG A 247 -0.16 13.75 -13.75
N ILE A 248 0.54 14.36 -14.72
CA ILE A 248 0.24 14.20 -16.14
C ILE A 248 0.40 12.74 -16.57
N PHE A 249 1.48 12.09 -16.11
CA PHE A 249 1.73 10.69 -16.48
C PHE A 249 0.64 9.76 -15.92
N ALA A 250 0.28 9.89 -14.64
CA ALA A 250 -0.75 9.07 -14.02
C ALA A 250 -2.12 9.29 -14.68
N GLU A 251 -2.55 10.55 -14.87
CA GLU A 251 -3.86 10.88 -15.47
C GLU A 251 -3.99 10.35 -16.91
N GLN A 252 -2.93 10.47 -17.72
CA GLN A 252 -2.96 9.97 -19.11
C GLN A 252 -2.94 8.44 -19.15
N ALA A 253 -2.14 7.81 -18.31
CA ALA A 253 -2.11 6.36 -18.19
C ALA A 253 -3.46 5.79 -17.73
N ASP A 254 -4.04 6.37 -16.68
CA ASP A 254 -5.34 5.93 -16.15
C ASP A 254 -6.47 6.14 -17.18
N LYS A 255 -6.47 7.26 -17.90
CA LYS A 255 -7.44 7.51 -18.97
C LYS A 255 -7.37 6.46 -20.08
N GLN A 256 -6.17 6.11 -20.53
CA GLN A 256 -6.01 5.08 -21.57
C GLN A 256 -6.36 3.70 -21.04
N PHE A 257 -5.99 3.40 -19.79
CA PHE A 257 -6.33 2.13 -19.16
C PHE A 257 -7.82 1.87 -19.09
N GLN A 258 -8.67 2.89 -18.89
CA GLN A 258 -10.13 2.74 -18.89
C GLN A 258 -10.67 2.13 -20.21
N SER A 259 -10.09 2.50 -21.35
CA SER A 259 -10.46 1.92 -22.65
C SER A 259 -10.01 0.45 -22.75
N ILE A 260 -8.79 0.15 -22.27
CA ILE A 260 -8.24 -1.21 -22.28
C ILE A 260 -9.04 -2.13 -21.34
N LEU A 261 -9.47 -1.63 -20.18
CA LEU A 261 -10.26 -2.40 -19.22
C LEU A 261 -11.64 -2.80 -19.78
N GLN A 262 -12.25 -1.93 -20.60
CA GLN A 262 -13.51 -2.26 -21.28
C GLN A 262 -13.34 -3.44 -22.23
N ASP A 263 -12.26 -3.46 -23.00
CA ASP A 263 -11.94 -4.56 -23.91
C ASP A 263 -11.59 -5.85 -23.15
N TYR A 264 -10.84 -5.73 -22.06
CA TYR A 264 -10.46 -6.86 -21.19
C TYR A 264 -11.66 -7.57 -20.57
N ASN A 265 -12.65 -6.81 -20.07
CA ASN A 265 -13.87 -7.36 -19.45
C ASN A 265 -14.87 -7.93 -20.48
N SER A 266 -14.65 -7.67 -21.77
CA SER A 266 -15.51 -8.16 -22.86
C SER A 266 -15.05 -9.51 -23.42
N GLN A 267 -13.91 -10.02 -22.98
CA GLN A 267 -13.34 -11.33 -23.35
C GLN A 267 -13.63 -12.38 -22.30
#